data_ef75d2e2f2e072eaf61830a48bf8854f
#
_entry.id   ef75d2e2f2e072eaf61830a48bf8854f
#
_cell.length_a   1.000
_cell.length_b   1.000
_cell.length_c   1.000
_cell.angle_alpha   90.00
_cell.angle_beta   90.00
_cell.angle_gamma   90.00
#
_symmetry.space_group_name_H-M   'P 1'
#
loop_
_entity.id
_entity.type
_entity.pdbx_description
1 polymer ?
#
loop_
_entity_poly.entity_id
_entity_poly.type
_entity_poly.pdbx_seq_one_letter_code
_entity_poly.pdbx_strand_id
1 'polypeptide(L)'
;MHKLTTAELVAQKPGLAEFLQRPRHPISVICDNIRSLLNVGLIFRLCDAALVERLYLCGITGYPPVPNDTRPPWISERAGRVIAKTAIHTLEYQPWEYRPSALELIHELKAQGQQIVVLEQTTKSLNYACAPYRFPLTLVLGHEREGVENELLDLADLVVEIPMYGMGNSLNVAMSFGICVYEMIRCCLGKFECSEPTGQLSQNHA
;
A
#
# COMPACT_ATOMS: atom_id res chain seq x y z
N MET A 1 -3.21 31.07 -12.86
CA MET A 1 -2.96 29.65 -12.51
C MET A 1 -1.91 29.12 -13.47
N HIS A 2 -0.80 28.57 -13.00
CA HIS A 2 0.29 28.01 -13.80
C HIS A 2 0.39 26.50 -13.53
N LYS A 3 0.47 25.69 -14.61
CA LYS A 3 0.66 24.23 -14.48
C LYS A 3 2.15 23.97 -14.26
N LEU A 4 2.50 23.30 -13.17
CA LEU A 4 3.87 22.90 -12.89
C LEU A 4 4.40 21.92 -13.94
N THR A 5 5.60 22.18 -14.43
CA THR A 5 6.35 21.26 -15.29
C THR A 5 6.96 20.14 -14.47
N THR A 6 7.35 19.04 -15.15
CA THR A 6 8.07 17.94 -14.49
C THR A 6 9.35 18.42 -13.80
N ALA A 7 10.08 19.36 -14.42
CA ALA A 7 11.31 19.91 -13.84
C ALA A 7 11.03 20.67 -12.54
N GLU A 8 9.98 21.49 -12.49
CA GLU A 8 9.56 22.20 -11.30
C GLU A 8 9.11 21.25 -10.18
N LEU A 9 8.37 20.17 -10.52
CA LEU A 9 7.97 19.13 -9.56
C LEU A 9 9.18 18.39 -9.00
N VAL A 10 10.17 18.07 -9.84
CA VAL A 10 11.41 17.42 -9.38
C VAL A 10 12.24 18.36 -8.48
N ALA A 11 12.34 19.64 -8.82
CA ALA A 11 13.06 20.61 -8.03
C ALA A 11 12.46 20.87 -6.63
N GLN A 12 11.17 20.56 -6.43
CA GLN A 12 10.48 20.65 -5.13
C GLN A 12 10.68 19.41 -4.24
N LYS A 13 11.25 18.31 -4.79
CA LYS A 13 11.49 17.11 -4.00
C LYS A 13 12.73 17.25 -3.11
N PRO A 14 12.70 16.63 -1.93
CA PRO A 14 13.88 16.56 -1.07
C PRO A 14 15.01 15.78 -1.74
N GLY A 15 16.23 15.99 -1.30
CA GLY A 15 17.34 15.10 -1.64
C GLY A 15 17.09 13.68 -1.11
N LEU A 16 17.69 12.66 -1.76
CA LEU A 16 17.47 11.26 -1.39
C LEU A 16 17.78 11.00 0.10
N ALA A 17 18.89 11.52 0.62
CA ALA A 17 19.27 11.35 2.01
C ALA A 17 18.24 11.92 3.00
N GLU A 18 17.67 13.09 2.70
CA GLU A 18 16.59 13.70 3.46
C GLU A 18 15.30 12.88 3.35
N PHE A 19 14.95 12.45 2.14
CA PHE A 19 13.76 11.64 1.91
C PHE A 19 13.77 10.33 2.71
N LEU A 20 14.91 9.63 2.75
CA LEU A 20 15.06 8.37 3.48
C LEU A 20 14.94 8.53 5.01
N GLN A 21 15.13 9.74 5.53
CA GLN A 21 14.98 10.06 6.96
C GLN A 21 13.57 10.53 7.32
N ARG A 22 12.70 10.77 6.34
CA ARG A 22 11.33 11.23 6.60
C ARG A 22 10.55 10.15 7.35
N PRO A 23 9.82 10.53 8.42
CA PRO A 23 8.91 9.62 9.09
C PRO A 23 7.82 9.18 8.09
N ARG A 24 7.57 7.87 8.05
CA ARG A 24 6.51 7.30 7.23
C ARG A 24 5.21 7.23 8.02
N HIS A 25 4.08 7.22 7.31
CA HIS A 25 2.81 6.98 7.98
C HIS A 25 2.80 5.57 8.56
N PRO A 26 2.26 5.37 9.78
CA PRO A 26 2.22 4.07 10.46
C PRO A 26 1.18 3.14 9.81
N ILE A 27 1.34 2.91 8.53
CA ILE A 27 0.50 2.09 7.67
C ILE A 27 1.40 1.12 6.93
N SER A 28 1.21 -0.18 7.16
CA SER A 28 1.80 -1.24 6.36
C SER A 28 0.77 -1.84 5.40
N VAL A 29 1.24 -2.50 4.36
CA VAL A 29 0.36 -3.13 3.35
C VAL A 29 0.81 -4.55 3.11
N ILE A 30 -0.13 -5.49 3.13
CA ILE A 30 0.07 -6.87 2.70
C ILE A 30 -0.62 -7.07 1.35
N CYS A 31 0.15 -7.50 0.35
CA CYS A 31 -0.35 -8.02 -0.92
C CYS A 31 -0.35 -9.53 -0.85
N ASP A 32 -1.50 -10.14 -0.58
CA ASP A 32 -1.62 -11.58 -0.52
C ASP A 32 -2.12 -12.16 -1.83
N ASN A 33 -1.32 -13.04 -2.43
CA ASN A 33 -1.66 -13.76 -3.65
C ASN A 33 -2.02 -12.87 -4.87
N ILE A 34 -1.45 -11.66 -4.96
CA ILE A 34 -1.66 -10.76 -6.12
C ILE A 34 -0.96 -11.34 -7.36
N ARG A 35 -1.74 -11.67 -8.38
CA ARG A 35 -1.25 -12.32 -9.62
C ARG A 35 -0.60 -11.36 -10.60
N SER A 36 -1.14 -10.16 -10.71
CA SER A 36 -0.72 -9.20 -11.71
C SER A 36 0.52 -8.44 -11.27
N LEU A 37 1.66 -8.70 -11.89
CA LEU A 37 2.89 -7.93 -11.67
C LEU A 37 2.74 -6.43 -11.96
N LEU A 38 1.81 -6.06 -12.86
CA LEU A 38 1.50 -4.65 -13.13
C LEU A 38 0.78 -4.01 -11.94
N ASN A 39 -0.14 -4.75 -11.29
CA ASN A 39 -0.80 -4.29 -10.07
C ASN A 39 0.20 -4.12 -8.94
N VAL A 40 1.12 -5.08 -8.77
CA VAL A 40 2.20 -4.96 -7.77
C VAL A 40 3.01 -3.69 -8.00
N GLY A 41 3.41 -3.39 -9.24
CA GLY A 41 4.13 -2.14 -9.54
C GLY A 41 3.31 -0.88 -9.27
N LEU A 42 2.01 -0.87 -9.56
CA LEU A 42 1.11 0.24 -9.21
C LEU A 42 1.00 0.42 -7.69
N ILE A 43 0.95 -0.70 -6.93
CA ILE A 43 0.91 -0.67 -5.47
C ILE A 43 2.22 -0.09 -4.91
N PHE A 44 3.39 -0.48 -5.43
CA PHE A 44 4.67 0.16 -5.07
C PHE A 44 4.62 1.68 -5.25
N ARG A 45 4.13 2.14 -6.40
CA ARG A 45 4.02 3.56 -6.70
C ARG A 45 3.07 4.29 -5.75
N LEU A 46 1.97 3.67 -5.38
CA LEU A 46 1.01 4.22 -4.42
C LEU A 46 1.56 4.22 -3.00
N CYS A 47 2.30 3.18 -2.59
CA CYS A 47 2.98 3.13 -1.30
C CYS A 47 4.00 4.26 -1.14
N ASP A 48 4.80 4.52 -2.18
CA ASP A 48 5.73 5.66 -2.20
C ASP A 48 4.99 6.99 -2.12
N ALA A 49 3.96 7.19 -2.96
CA ALA A 49 3.16 8.42 -2.97
C ALA A 49 2.45 8.70 -1.63
N ALA A 50 2.04 7.65 -0.94
CA ALA A 50 1.36 7.68 0.35
C ALA A 50 2.31 7.57 1.55
N LEU A 51 3.63 7.54 1.32
CA LEU A 51 4.66 7.37 2.36
C LEU A 51 4.34 6.19 3.31
N VAL A 52 3.88 5.06 2.76
CA VAL A 52 3.57 3.84 3.51
C VAL A 52 4.83 3.30 4.19
N GLU A 53 4.71 2.86 5.43
CA GLU A 53 5.84 2.38 6.22
C GLU A 53 6.51 1.18 5.57
N ARG A 54 5.74 0.14 5.21
CA ARG A 54 6.25 -1.09 4.60
C ARG A 54 5.22 -1.77 3.71
N LEU A 55 5.71 -2.34 2.61
CA LEU A 55 4.95 -3.20 1.71
C LEU A 55 5.42 -4.64 1.87
N TYR A 56 4.52 -5.55 2.15
CA TYR A 56 4.75 -6.99 2.19
C TYR A 56 4.13 -7.66 0.97
N LEU A 57 4.90 -8.50 0.31
CA LEU A 57 4.47 -9.29 -0.83
C LEU A 57 4.40 -10.75 -0.39
N CYS A 58 3.20 -11.35 -0.35
CA CYS A 58 2.97 -12.65 0.26
C CYS A 58 2.45 -13.69 -0.73
N GLY A 59 2.69 -14.94 -0.41
CA GLY A 59 2.20 -16.08 -1.18
C GLY A 59 2.75 -16.10 -2.61
N ILE A 60 1.86 -16.20 -3.60
CA ILE A 60 2.23 -16.21 -5.03
C ILE A 60 2.48 -14.80 -5.59
N THR A 61 2.37 -13.74 -4.80
CA THR A 61 2.64 -12.38 -5.24
C THR A 61 4.06 -12.29 -5.78
N GLY A 62 4.19 -11.90 -7.04
CA GLY A 62 5.51 -11.72 -7.64
C GLY A 62 6.24 -10.51 -7.05
N TYR A 63 7.56 -10.63 -6.89
CA TYR A 63 8.40 -9.59 -6.29
C TYR A 63 9.67 -9.33 -7.12
N PRO A 64 10.30 -8.13 -6.98
CA PRO A 64 11.55 -7.82 -7.65
C PRO A 64 12.68 -8.79 -7.27
N PRO A 65 13.75 -8.93 -8.08
CA PRO A 65 14.92 -9.74 -7.70
C PRO A 65 15.52 -9.29 -6.37
N VAL A 66 15.95 -10.25 -5.58
CA VAL A 66 16.62 -10.02 -4.29
C VAL A 66 18.03 -10.63 -4.28
N PRO A 67 18.94 -10.17 -3.40
CA PRO A 67 20.21 -10.84 -3.19
C PRO A 67 20.00 -12.31 -2.82
N ASN A 68 20.74 -13.23 -3.43
CA ASN A 68 20.61 -14.68 -3.24
C ASN A 68 19.22 -15.24 -3.58
N ASP A 69 18.58 -14.68 -4.60
CA ASP A 69 17.26 -15.10 -5.07
C ASP A 69 17.30 -16.57 -5.50
N THR A 70 16.50 -17.41 -4.85
CA THR A 70 16.42 -18.86 -5.14
C THR A 70 15.48 -19.19 -6.29
N ARG A 71 14.72 -18.21 -6.80
CA ARG A 71 13.87 -18.41 -7.98
C ARG A 71 14.71 -18.55 -9.24
N PRO A 72 14.23 -19.31 -10.25
CA PRO A 72 14.88 -19.31 -11.56
C PRO A 72 15.09 -17.88 -12.10
N PRO A 73 16.28 -17.55 -12.66
CA PRO A 73 16.61 -16.19 -13.11
C PRO A 73 15.58 -15.58 -14.05
N TRP A 74 15.02 -16.37 -14.97
CA TRP A 74 14.00 -15.91 -15.92
C TRP A 74 12.66 -15.52 -15.25
N ILE A 75 12.35 -16.08 -14.07
CA ILE A 75 11.18 -15.71 -13.27
C ILE A 75 11.44 -14.37 -12.55
N SER A 76 12.56 -14.29 -11.83
CA SER A 76 12.89 -13.09 -11.04
C SER A 76 13.12 -11.86 -11.92
N GLU A 77 13.87 -12.02 -13.03
CA GLU A 77 14.12 -10.95 -14.00
C GLU A 77 12.81 -10.47 -14.68
N ARG A 78 11.93 -11.41 -15.08
CA ARG A 78 10.63 -11.05 -15.63
C ARG A 78 9.79 -10.28 -14.63
N ALA A 79 9.76 -10.74 -13.37
CA ALA A 79 9.02 -10.05 -12.31
C ALA A 79 9.55 -8.64 -12.12
N GLY A 80 10.86 -8.46 -11.93
CA GLY A 80 11.48 -7.14 -11.78
C GLY A 80 11.18 -6.21 -12.94
N ARG A 81 11.36 -6.68 -14.19
CA ARG A 81 11.09 -5.88 -15.40
C ARG A 81 9.64 -5.47 -15.54
N VAL A 82 8.68 -6.35 -15.22
CA VAL A 82 7.25 -6.03 -15.36
C VAL A 82 6.78 -5.10 -14.26
N ILE A 83 7.19 -5.35 -13.00
CA ILE A 83 6.88 -4.48 -11.85
C ILE A 83 7.44 -3.08 -12.09
N ALA A 84 8.68 -2.96 -12.53
CA ALA A 84 9.34 -1.67 -12.80
C ALA A 84 8.60 -0.78 -13.81
N LYS A 85 7.86 -1.37 -14.78
CA LYS A 85 7.09 -0.59 -15.77
C LYS A 85 6.04 0.32 -15.14
N THR A 86 5.41 -0.10 -14.05
CA THR A 86 4.34 0.65 -13.38
C THR A 86 4.80 1.28 -12.07
N ALA A 87 5.77 0.68 -11.39
CA ALA A 87 6.41 1.24 -10.20
C ALA A 87 7.30 2.45 -10.53
N ILE A 88 7.83 2.52 -11.77
CA ILE A 88 8.77 3.56 -12.21
C ILE A 88 10.02 3.53 -11.32
N HIS A 89 10.36 4.60 -10.58
CA HIS A 89 11.56 4.67 -9.71
C HIS A 89 11.28 4.29 -8.25
N THR A 90 10.03 3.96 -7.88
CA THR A 90 9.64 3.81 -6.49
C THR A 90 10.15 2.52 -5.82
N LEU A 91 10.61 1.55 -6.62
CA LEU A 91 11.23 0.32 -6.11
C LEU A 91 12.48 0.58 -5.24
N GLU A 92 13.19 1.70 -5.50
CA GLU A 92 14.40 2.08 -4.79
C GLU A 92 14.10 2.75 -3.44
N TYR A 93 12.89 3.30 -3.28
CA TYR A 93 12.56 4.19 -2.17
C TYR A 93 11.53 3.59 -1.20
N GLN A 94 10.68 2.68 -1.69
CA GLN A 94 9.66 2.06 -0.86
C GLN A 94 10.24 0.85 -0.14
N PRO A 95 10.28 0.81 1.20
CA PRO A 95 10.63 -0.38 1.96
C PRO A 95 9.64 -1.51 1.66
N TRP A 96 10.16 -2.67 1.29
CA TRP A 96 9.34 -3.84 1.03
C TRP A 96 10.06 -5.14 1.43
N GLU A 97 9.28 -6.20 1.58
CA GLU A 97 9.76 -7.53 1.94
C GLU A 97 8.86 -8.61 1.34
N TYR A 98 9.44 -9.73 0.91
CA TYR A 98 8.67 -10.92 0.56
C TYR A 98 8.51 -11.82 1.77
N ARG A 99 7.29 -12.28 2.04
CA ARG A 99 6.96 -13.23 3.10
C ARG A 99 6.15 -14.39 2.51
N PRO A 100 6.57 -15.66 2.75
CA PRO A 100 5.86 -16.82 2.17
C PRO A 100 4.41 -16.92 2.59
N SER A 101 4.07 -16.52 3.82
CA SER A 101 2.74 -16.66 4.42
C SER A 101 2.23 -15.32 4.94
N ALA A 102 1.09 -14.85 4.42
CA ALA A 102 0.38 -13.71 4.96
C ALA A 102 -0.20 -14.01 6.35
N LEU A 103 -0.63 -15.25 6.57
CA LEU A 103 -1.20 -15.72 7.84
C LEU A 103 -0.19 -15.57 9.00
N GLU A 104 1.03 -16.10 8.81
CA GLU A 104 2.10 -15.99 9.80
C GLU A 104 2.48 -14.54 10.06
N LEU A 105 2.61 -13.75 8.98
CA LEU A 105 2.91 -12.33 9.07
C LEU A 105 1.84 -11.55 9.85
N ILE A 106 0.56 -11.83 9.63
CA ILE A 106 -0.54 -11.20 10.37
C ILE A 106 -0.43 -11.48 11.85
N HIS A 107 -0.12 -12.73 12.24
CA HIS A 107 0.10 -13.05 13.66
C HIS A 107 1.25 -12.26 14.27
N GLU A 108 2.38 -12.11 13.55
CA GLU A 108 3.52 -11.30 13.99
C GLU A 108 3.14 -9.83 14.18
N LEU A 109 2.43 -9.24 13.21
CA LEU A 109 2.05 -7.83 13.23
C LEU A 109 1.00 -7.54 14.31
N LYS A 110 0.05 -8.46 14.54
CA LYS A 110 -0.89 -8.36 15.68
C LYS A 110 -0.17 -8.40 17.03
N ALA A 111 0.83 -9.27 17.17
CA ALA A 111 1.64 -9.32 18.38
C ALA A 111 2.44 -8.02 18.62
N GLN A 112 2.73 -7.26 17.57
CA GLN A 112 3.34 -5.93 17.63
C GLN A 112 2.31 -4.80 17.86
N GLY A 113 1.04 -5.13 18.05
CA GLY A 113 -0.03 -4.16 18.32
C GLY A 113 -0.61 -3.47 17.08
N GLN A 114 -0.32 -3.95 15.87
CA GLN A 114 -0.91 -3.40 14.65
C GLN A 114 -2.37 -3.83 14.51
N GLN A 115 -3.23 -2.91 14.11
CA GLN A 115 -4.60 -3.22 13.71
C GLN A 115 -4.58 -3.85 12.31
N ILE A 116 -5.17 -5.03 12.16
CA ILE A 116 -5.31 -5.69 10.86
C ILE A 116 -6.61 -5.27 10.22
N VAL A 117 -6.50 -4.59 9.09
CA VAL A 117 -7.62 -4.10 8.28
C VAL A 117 -7.62 -4.88 6.96
N VAL A 118 -8.71 -5.54 6.64
CA VAL A 118 -8.87 -6.27 5.38
C VAL A 118 -9.77 -5.47 4.45
N LEU A 119 -9.34 -5.28 3.19
CA LEU A 119 -10.15 -4.67 2.14
C LEU A 119 -10.85 -5.76 1.35
N GLU A 120 -12.13 -6.01 1.69
CA GLU A 120 -12.96 -7.05 1.06
C GLU A 120 -14.45 -6.74 1.23
N GLN A 121 -15.28 -7.23 0.29
CA GLN A 121 -16.73 -7.15 0.36
C GLN A 121 -17.29 -8.36 1.12
N THR A 122 -17.84 -8.14 2.30
CA THR A 122 -18.44 -9.18 3.13
C THR A 122 -19.80 -8.72 3.67
N THR A 123 -20.55 -9.64 4.28
CA THR A 123 -21.80 -9.31 4.96
C THR A 123 -21.66 -8.40 6.19
N LYS A 124 -20.40 -8.18 6.64
CA LYS A 124 -20.08 -7.41 7.86
C LYS A 124 -19.06 -6.29 7.60
N SER A 125 -18.65 -6.09 6.34
CA SER A 125 -17.71 -5.03 6.00
C SER A 125 -18.31 -3.65 6.27
N LEU A 126 -17.46 -2.74 6.72
CA LEU A 126 -17.81 -1.34 6.92
C LEU A 126 -17.41 -0.52 5.71
N ASN A 127 -18.13 0.57 5.47
CA ASN A 127 -17.69 1.56 4.50
C ASN A 127 -16.30 2.10 4.91
N TYR A 128 -15.31 2.02 4.01
CA TYR A 128 -13.94 2.45 4.24
C TYR A 128 -13.82 3.89 4.78
N ALA A 129 -14.73 4.78 4.39
CA ALA A 129 -14.72 6.19 4.81
C ALA A 129 -15.27 6.41 6.23
N CYS A 130 -15.92 5.41 6.81
CA CYS A 130 -16.55 5.51 8.15
C CYS A 130 -15.90 4.55 9.16
N ALA A 131 -14.86 3.83 8.77
CA ALA A 131 -14.25 2.80 9.58
C ALA A 131 -13.38 3.39 10.72
N PRO A 132 -13.43 2.80 11.93
CA PRO A 132 -12.68 3.29 13.10
C PRO A 132 -11.22 2.82 13.06
N TYR A 133 -10.41 3.41 12.17
CA TYR A 133 -8.99 3.10 12.04
C TYR A 133 -8.21 3.46 13.30
N ARG A 134 -7.32 2.55 13.72
CA ARG A 134 -6.37 2.74 14.80
C ARG A 134 -4.95 2.48 14.26
N PHE A 135 -4.00 3.30 14.64
CA PHE A 135 -2.64 3.24 14.15
C PHE A 135 -1.67 2.77 15.26
N PRO A 136 -0.62 2.00 14.92
CA PRO A 136 -0.27 1.55 13.58
C PRO A 136 -1.26 0.50 13.04
N LEU A 137 -1.42 0.47 11.70
CA LEU A 137 -2.28 -0.52 11.05
C LEU A 137 -1.62 -1.19 9.85
N THR A 138 -2.13 -2.37 9.51
CA THR A 138 -1.77 -3.10 8.29
C THR A 138 -3.01 -3.35 7.45
N LEU A 139 -2.99 -2.86 6.20
CA LEU A 139 -4.03 -3.11 5.21
C LEU A 139 -3.70 -4.37 4.42
N VAL A 140 -4.64 -5.32 4.37
CA VAL A 140 -4.52 -6.57 3.61
C VAL A 140 -5.30 -6.45 2.31
N LEU A 141 -4.63 -6.73 1.19
CA LEU A 141 -5.16 -6.79 -0.16
C LEU A 141 -5.09 -8.22 -0.66
N GLY A 142 -6.18 -8.78 -1.15
CA GLY A 142 -6.28 -10.15 -1.61
C GLY A 142 -6.16 -10.31 -3.14
N HIS A 143 -6.28 -11.55 -3.55
CA HIS A 143 -6.26 -12.00 -4.94
C HIS A 143 -7.36 -11.32 -5.79
N GLU A 144 -7.04 -10.97 -7.05
CA GLU A 144 -7.92 -10.13 -7.90
C GLU A 144 -9.27 -10.76 -8.25
N ARG A 145 -9.41 -12.07 -8.13
CA ARG A 145 -10.66 -12.80 -8.44
C ARG A 145 -11.29 -13.48 -7.24
N GLU A 146 -10.45 -14.01 -6.36
CA GLU A 146 -10.89 -14.83 -5.23
C GLU A 146 -11.00 -14.03 -3.94
N GLY A 147 -10.45 -12.79 -3.96
CA GLY A 147 -10.46 -11.93 -2.79
C GLY A 147 -9.48 -12.39 -1.72
N VAL A 148 -9.77 -12.07 -0.48
CA VAL A 148 -8.98 -12.44 0.69
C VAL A 148 -9.49 -13.76 1.26
N GLU A 149 -8.57 -14.68 1.57
CA GLU A 149 -8.90 -16.00 2.13
C GLU A 149 -9.61 -15.87 3.50
N ASN A 150 -10.54 -16.82 3.77
CA ASN A 150 -11.34 -16.78 5.00
C ASN A 150 -10.48 -16.81 6.27
N GLU A 151 -9.37 -17.53 6.27
CA GLU A 151 -8.45 -17.59 7.42
C GLU A 151 -7.85 -16.21 7.76
N LEU A 152 -7.60 -15.36 6.76
CA LEU A 152 -7.12 -13.98 6.97
C LEU A 152 -8.27 -13.06 7.41
N LEU A 153 -9.50 -13.29 6.88
CA LEU A 153 -10.69 -12.56 7.31
C LEU A 153 -11.01 -12.80 8.78
N ASP A 154 -10.84 -14.04 9.26
CA ASP A 154 -11.07 -14.41 10.67
C ASP A 154 -10.07 -13.74 11.64
N LEU A 155 -8.89 -13.36 11.15
CA LEU A 155 -7.89 -12.63 11.90
C LEU A 155 -8.05 -11.10 11.83
N ALA A 156 -8.91 -10.60 10.97
CA ALA A 156 -9.08 -9.15 10.79
C ALA A 156 -9.69 -8.51 12.06
N ASP A 157 -9.12 -7.39 12.47
CA ASP A 157 -9.74 -6.54 13.49
C ASP A 157 -10.83 -5.67 12.86
N LEU A 158 -10.76 -5.45 11.52
CA LEU A 158 -11.67 -4.63 10.77
C LEU A 158 -11.71 -5.10 9.31
N VAL A 159 -12.90 -5.26 8.76
CA VAL A 159 -13.10 -5.49 7.33
C VAL A 159 -13.78 -4.27 6.74
N VAL A 160 -13.21 -3.72 5.66
CA VAL A 160 -13.73 -2.52 5.00
C VAL A 160 -14.00 -2.78 3.54
N GLU A 161 -14.99 -2.08 2.99
CA GLU A 161 -15.33 -2.12 1.58
C GLU A 161 -15.43 -0.73 0.97
N ILE A 162 -15.23 -0.65 -0.35
CA ILE A 162 -15.55 0.53 -1.14
C ILE A 162 -16.92 0.32 -1.76
N PRO A 163 -17.95 1.15 -1.45
CA PRO A 163 -19.28 0.99 -2.01
C PRO A 163 -19.28 1.08 -3.54
N MET A 164 -19.90 0.12 -4.19
CA MET A 164 -20.05 0.07 -5.64
C MET A 164 -21.43 0.61 -6.05
N TYR A 165 -21.46 1.71 -6.78
CA TYR A 165 -22.71 2.35 -7.23
C TYR A 165 -23.10 2.00 -8.66
N GLY A 166 -22.26 1.28 -9.38
CA GLY A 166 -22.46 0.88 -10.77
C GLY A 166 -22.82 -0.60 -10.90
N MET A 167 -22.79 -1.11 -12.13
CA MET A 167 -23.05 -2.53 -12.45
C MET A 167 -21.83 -3.43 -12.22
N GLY A 168 -20.64 -2.87 -12.05
CA GLY A 168 -19.42 -3.64 -11.75
C GLY A 168 -19.40 -4.12 -10.31
N ASN A 169 -18.89 -5.33 -10.08
CA ASN A 169 -18.84 -5.91 -8.74
C ASN A 169 -17.61 -5.47 -7.93
N SER A 170 -16.55 -5.02 -8.59
CA SER A 170 -15.28 -4.66 -7.92
C SER A 170 -14.49 -3.63 -8.72
N LEU A 171 -13.51 -3.03 -8.07
CA LEU A 171 -12.48 -2.19 -8.67
C LEU A 171 -11.18 -3.00 -8.84
N ASN A 172 -10.26 -2.50 -9.65
CA ASN A 172 -8.90 -3.00 -9.69
C ASN A 172 -8.24 -2.85 -8.30
N VAL A 173 -7.50 -3.87 -7.85
CA VAL A 173 -6.90 -3.91 -6.51
C VAL A 173 -5.99 -2.73 -6.20
N ALA A 174 -5.19 -2.27 -7.16
CA ALA A 174 -4.33 -1.10 -6.96
C ALA A 174 -5.15 0.20 -6.86
N MET A 175 -6.26 0.32 -7.62
CA MET A 175 -7.17 1.46 -7.49
C MET A 175 -7.86 1.45 -6.13
N SER A 176 -8.37 0.28 -5.70
CA SER A 176 -8.98 0.11 -4.38
C SER A 176 -8.02 0.48 -3.26
N PHE A 177 -6.78 0.03 -3.36
CA PHE A 177 -5.72 0.41 -2.43
C PHE A 177 -5.52 1.93 -2.39
N GLY A 178 -5.40 2.57 -3.55
CA GLY A 178 -5.22 4.03 -3.63
C GLY A 178 -6.34 4.81 -2.94
N ILE A 179 -7.59 4.40 -3.12
CA ILE A 179 -8.75 5.02 -2.46
C ILE A 179 -8.65 4.86 -0.94
N CYS A 180 -8.40 3.64 -0.46
CA CYS A 180 -8.37 3.35 0.99
C CYS A 180 -7.18 3.98 1.69
N VAL A 181 -5.97 3.92 1.11
CA VAL A 181 -4.76 4.43 1.77
C VAL A 181 -4.83 5.93 2.01
N TYR A 182 -5.36 6.71 1.08
CA TYR A 182 -5.51 8.15 1.29
C TYR A 182 -6.57 8.49 2.33
N GLU A 183 -7.62 7.69 2.47
CA GLU A 183 -8.56 7.85 3.59
C GLU A 183 -7.90 7.50 4.93
N MET A 184 -7.12 6.43 4.99
CA MET A 184 -6.36 6.07 6.20
C MET A 184 -5.38 7.18 6.60
N ILE A 185 -4.67 7.79 5.64
CA ILE A 185 -3.79 8.95 5.89
C ILE A 185 -4.61 10.12 6.45
N ARG A 186 -5.76 10.43 5.85
CA ARG A 186 -6.65 11.49 6.36
C ARG A 186 -7.05 11.24 7.81
N CYS A 187 -7.35 10.01 8.17
CA CYS A 187 -7.66 9.62 9.55
C CYS A 187 -6.42 9.70 10.46
N CYS A 188 -5.24 9.31 9.99
CA CYS A 188 -3.99 9.35 10.72
C CYS A 188 -3.54 10.78 11.08
N LEU A 189 -3.69 11.69 10.13
CA LEU A 189 -3.25 13.09 10.28
C LEU A 189 -4.31 13.97 10.98
N GLY A 190 -5.48 13.42 11.29
CA GLY A 190 -6.61 14.23 11.73
C GLY A 190 -7.24 14.98 10.55
N LYS A 191 -8.13 15.97 10.81
CA LYS A 191 -8.72 16.75 9.72
C LYS A 191 -7.61 17.38 8.90
N PHE A 192 -7.54 17.06 7.60
CA PHE A 192 -6.80 17.90 6.66
C PHE A 192 -7.35 19.31 6.82
N GLU A 193 -6.62 20.21 7.42
CA GLU A 193 -6.83 21.62 7.14
C GLU A 193 -6.54 21.76 5.65
N CYS A 194 -7.56 22.16 4.88
CA CYS A 194 -7.38 22.50 3.48
C CYS A 194 -6.58 23.81 3.41
N SER A 195 -5.32 23.75 3.80
CA SER A 195 -4.37 24.82 3.72
C SER A 195 -3.52 24.59 2.48
N GLU A 196 -3.70 25.46 1.53
CA GLU A 196 -2.91 25.77 0.33
C GLU A 196 -2.20 24.64 -0.44
N PRO A 197 -2.13 24.71 -1.77
CA PRO A 197 -1.51 23.66 -2.59
C PRO A 197 -0.05 23.50 -2.21
N THR A 198 0.27 22.28 -1.81
CA THR A 198 1.54 21.73 -1.36
C THR A 198 2.79 22.35 -1.99
N GLY A 199 3.44 23.18 -1.22
CA GLY A 199 4.81 23.63 -1.42
C GLY A 199 5.60 23.71 -0.11
N GLN A 200 4.91 23.63 1.04
CA GLN A 200 5.59 23.69 2.34
C GLN A 200 4.94 22.69 3.31
N LEU A 201 5.55 21.52 3.44
CA LEU A 201 5.35 20.70 4.63
C LEU A 201 5.95 21.46 5.80
N SER A 202 5.09 22.10 6.60
CA SER A 202 5.49 22.84 7.79
C SER A 202 6.34 21.95 8.70
N GLN A 203 7.52 22.44 9.02
CA GLN A 203 8.37 22.01 10.13
C GLN A 203 7.63 22.31 11.45
N ASN A 204 6.70 21.46 11.86
CA ASN A 204 6.12 21.55 13.20
C ASN A 204 5.92 20.16 13.75
N HIS A 205 7.00 19.61 14.31
CA HIS A 205 6.94 18.70 15.46
C HIS A 205 8.23 18.93 16.24
N ALA A 206 8.15 19.84 17.21
CA ALA A 206 9.02 19.82 18.38
C ALA A 206 8.35 19.00 19.47
#